data_235f4a7cdde549b7c26497964c6c20a0
#
_entry.id   235f4a7cdde549b7c26497964c6c20a0
#
_cell.length_a   1.000
_cell.length_b   1.000
_cell.length_c   1.000
_cell.angle_alpha   90.00
_cell.angle_beta   90.00
_cell.angle_gamma   90.00
#
_symmetry.space_group_name_H-M   'P 1'
#
loop_
_entity.id
_entity.type
_entity.pdbx_description
1 polymer ?
#
loop_
_entity_poly.entity_id
_entity_poly.type
_entity_poly.pdbx_seq_one_letter_code
_entity_poly.pdbx_strand_id
1 'polypeptide(L)'
;FRGEAWEKALVYLRQAGAKAIVRCAYRQAGEYLDQALVALQHLPGSPETIAQEIDLRCDLRNAHMPFGEHGRMVEHIDAAEPLATALDDRSRLARVLAHMGANFFIARKHDNAIATLERGLAVAADLDDFRLETELNFRLAQVHHVLGNYPRALHLHEQTIEVLTGERVYRAFTGPNLTAVVSRCWRVRSLVECGMFVEAGRVAEE
;
A
#
# COMPACT_ATOMS: atom_id res chain seq x y z
N PHE A 1 -6.75 -32.35 15.27
CA PHE A 1 -6.83 -32.86 13.89
C PHE A 1 -7.50 -31.90 12.90
N ARG A 2 -8.63 -31.25 13.25
CA ARG A 2 -9.27 -30.29 12.31
C ARG A 2 -8.51 -28.95 12.24
N GLY A 3 -7.98 -28.46 13.37
CA GLY A 3 -7.18 -27.23 13.41
C GLY A 3 -5.92 -27.29 12.56
N GLU A 4 -5.15 -28.37 12.63
CA GLU A 4 -3.95 -28.56 11.79
C GLU A 4 -4.23 -28.55 10.28
N ALA A 5 -5.42 -29.01 9.86
CA ALA A 5 -5.82 -28.97 8.47
C ALA A 5 -6.06 -27.51 7.99
N TRP A 6 -6.68 -26.68 8.85
CA TRP A 6 -6.91 -25.27 8.54
C TRP A 6 -5.62 -24.45 8.56
N GLU A 7 -4.70 -24.70 9.51
CA GLU A 7 -3.37 -24.05 9.51
C GLU A 7 -2.60 -24.34 8.23
N LYS A 8 -2.54 -25.62 7.82
CA LYS A 8 -1.89 -26.00 6.56
C LYS A 8 -2.58 -25.36 5.34
N ALA A 9 -3.91 -25.37 5.31
CA ALA A 9 -4.66 -24.73 4.24
C ALA A 9 -4.34 -23.23 4.15
N LEU A 10 -4.34 -22.52 5.28
CA LEU A 10 -3.98 -21.11 5.34
C LEU A 10 -2.59 -20.83 4.77
N VAL A 11 -1.59 -21.61 5.16
CA VAL A 11 -0.21 -21.46 4.66
C VAL A 11 -0.15 -21.68 3.14
N TYR A 12 -0.77 -22.74 2.62
CA TYR A 12 -0.78 -23.03 1.19
C TYR A 12 -1.52 -21.96 0.38
N LEU A 13 -2.67 -21.51 0.85
CA LEU A 13 -3.49 -20.52 0.17
C LEU A 13 -2.79 -19.15 0.12
N ARG A 14 -2.14 -18.73 1.21
CA ARG A 14 -1.30 -17.52 1.23
C ARG A 14 -0.15 -17.60 0.23
N GLN A 15 0.56 -18.73 0.20
CA GLN A 15 1.65 -18.93 -0.76
C GLN A 15 1.16 -18.97 -2.20
N ALA A 16 0.00 -19.60 -2.47
CA ALA A 16 -0.62 -19.61 -3.78
C ALA A 16 -1.04 -18.20 -4.22
N GLY A 17 -1.66 -17.44 -3.33
CA GLY A 17 -2.02 -16.04 -3.55
C GLY A 17 -0.81 -15.17 -3.88
N ALA A 18 0.26 -15.27 -3.08
CA ALA A 18 1.51 -14.54 -3.32
C ALA A 18 2.14 -14.89 -4.67
N LYS A 19 2.19 -16.17 -5.04
CA LYS A 19 2.68 -16.61 -6.35
C LYS A 19 1.81 -16.09 -7.50
N ALA A 20 0.50 -16.04 -7.31
CA ALA A 20 -0.43 -15.52 -8.31
C ALA A 20 -0.24 -14.01 -8.51
N ILE A 21 -0.01 -13.23 -7.43
CA ILE A 21 0.33 -11.80 -7.51
C ILE A 21 1.61 -11.58 -8.33
N VAL A 22 2.68 -12.33 -8.05
CA VAL A 22 3.95 -12.23 -8.80
C VAL A 22 3.76 -12.50 -10.30
N ARG A 23 2.79 -13.34 -10.66
CA ARG A 23 2.44 -13.65 -12.05
C ARG A 23 1.38 -12.72 -12.65
N CYS A 24 1.01 -11.67 -11.95
CA CYS A 24 -0.08 -10.76 -12.33
C CYS A 24 -1.45 -11.45 -12.51
N ALA A 25 -1.62 -12.64 -11.95
CA ALA A 25 -2.88 -13.41 -11.97
C ALA A 25 -3.80 -12.96 -10.81
N TYR A 26 -4.17 -11.68 -10.79
CA TYR A 26 -4.82 -11.03 -9.65
C TYR A 26 -6.19 -11.60 -9.29
N ARG A 27 -7.02 -12.08 -10.26
CA ARG A 27 -8.28 -12.77 -9.94
C ARG A 27 -8.02 -14.03 -9.14
N GLN A 28 -7.10 -14.86 -9.62
CA GLN A 28 -6.74 -16.09 -8.94
C GLN A 28 -6.10 -15.81 -7.57
N ALA A 29 -5.33 -14.73 -7.45
CA ALA A 29 -4.79 -14.28 -6.17
C ALA A 29 -5.92 -13.95 -5.18
N GLY A 30 -6.92 -13.18 -5.62
CA GLY A 30 -8.09 -12.85 -4.80
C GLY A 30 -8.82 -14.11 -4.31
N GLU A 31 -9.08 -15.08 -5.20
CA GLU A 31 -9.74 -16.34 -4.85
C GLU A 31 -8.98 -17.15 -3.79
N TYR A 32 -7.66 -17.25 -3.91
CA TYR A 32 -6.83 -17.92 -2.90
C TYR A 32 -6.79 -17.18 -1.57
N LEU A 33 -6.70 -15.85 -1.60
CA LEU A 33 -6.66 -15.03 -0.39
C LEU A 33 -8.03 -14.98 0.32
N ASP A 34 -9.14 -14.97 -0.40
CA ASP A 34 -10.49 -15.11 0.16
C ASP A 34 -10.63 -16.47 0.88
N GLN A 35 -10.19 -17.56 0.25
CA GLN A 35 -10.18 -18.88 0.89
C GLN A 35 -9.25 -18.94 2.10
N ALA A 36 -8.10 -18.23 2.06
CA ALA A 36 -7.19 -18.11 3.19
C ALA A 36 -7.86 -17.40 4.37
N LEU A 37 -8.65 -16.35 4.09
CA LEU A 37 -9.41 -15.63 5.12
C LEU A 37 -10.48 -16.54 5.76
N VAL A 38 -11.16 -17.36 4.96
CA VAL A 38 -12.11 -18.38 5.46
C VAL A 38 -11.38 -19.41 6.34
N ALA A 39 -10.22 -19.92 5.90
CA ALA A 39 -9.45 -20.88 6.68
C ALA A 39 -9.01 -20.29 8.03
N LEU A 40 -8.64 -19.01 8.07
CA LEU A 40 -8.25 -18.30 9.27
C LEU A 40 -9.39 -18.20 10.29
N GLN A 41 -10.65 -18.04 9.85
CA GLN A 41 -11.82 -17.98 10.74
C GLN A 41 -12.09 -19.29 11.51
N HIS A 42 -11.52 -20.41 11.06
CA HIS A 42 -11.61 -21.69 11.75
C HIS A 42 -10.48 -21.92 12.78
N LEU A 43 -9.54 -20.98 12.88
CA LEU A 43 -8.46 -21.04 13.85
C LEU A 43 -8.82 -20.30 15.13
N PRO A 44 -8.23 -20.66 16.28
CA PRO A 44 -8.41 -19.92 17.51
C PRO A 44 -7.98 -18.46 17.36
N GLY A 45 -8.74 -17.54 17.95
CA GLY A 45 -8.36 -16.13 18.01
C GLY A 45 -7.09 -15.95 18.85
N SER A 46 -6.05 -15.40 18.25
CA SER A 46 -4.79 -15.06 18.91
C SER A 46 -4.21 -13.78 18.28
N PRO A 47 -3.25 -13.12 18.92
CA PRO A 47 -2.54 -11.99 18.28
C PRO A 47 -1.97 -12.34 16.91
N GLU A 48 -1.47 -13.56 16.74
CA GLU A 48 -0.88 -14.04 15.46
C GLU A 48 -1.96 -14.21 14.38
N THR A 49 -3.13 -14.75 14.71
CA THR A 49 -4.23 -14.89 13.73
C THR A 49 -4.82 -13.54 13.36
N ILE A 50 -4.93 -12.60 14.31
CA ILE A 50 -5.33 -11.21 14.03
C ILE A 50 -4.32 -10.53 13.10
N ALA A 51 -3.02 -10.67 13.38
CA ALA A 51 -1.96 -10.13 12.52
C ALA A 51 -2.04 -10.70 11.10
N GLN A 52 -2.29 -12.01 10.96
CA GLN A 52 -2.46 -12.64 9.66
C GLN A 52 -3.72 -12.17 8.93
N GLU A 53 -4.81 -11.90 9.65
CA GLU A 53 -6.02 -11.34 9.06
C GLU A 53 -5.78 -9.95 8.46
N ILE A 54 -5.08 -9.06 9.19
CA ILE A 54 -4.71 -7.74 8.69
C ILE A 54 -3.88 -7.87 7.42
N ASP A 55 -2.88 -8.76 7.41
CA ASP A 55 -2.03 -9.00 6.24
C ASP A 55 -2.86 -9.48 5.03
N LEU A 56 -3.74 -10.47 5.21
CA LEU A 56 -4.61 -10.99 4.16
C LEU A 56 -5.53 -9.91 3.59
N ARG A 57 -6.10 -9.06 4.44
CA ARG A 57 -6.98 -7.96 4.01
C ARG A 57 -6.24 -6.92 3.18
N CYS A 58 -5.00 -6.59 3.54
CA CYS A 58 -4.14 -5.72 2.72
C CYS A 58 -3.83 -6.36 1.35
N ASP A 59 -3.53 -7.65 1.33
CA ASP A 59 -3.24 -8.37 0.09
C ASP A 59 -4.48 -8.49 -0.81
N LEU A 60 -5.67 -8.74 -0.25
CA LEU A 60 -6.95 -8.74 -0.95
C LEU A 60 -7.25 -7.37 -1.57
N ARG A 61 -7.06 -6.30 -0.80
CA ARG A 61 -7.18 -4.94 -1.34
C ARG A 61 -6.32 -4.76 -2.59
N ASN A 62 -5.07 -5.24 -2.55
CA ASN A 62 -4.15 -5.13 -3.67
C ASN A 62 -4.56 -6.01 -4.86
N ALA A 63 -5.13 -7.20 -4.61
CA ALA A 63 -5.64 -8.11 -5.64
C ALA A 63 -6.86 -7.52 -6.38
N HIS A 64 -7.69 -6.71 -5.69
CA HIS A 64 -8.87 -6.06 -6.27
C HIS A 64 -8.55 -4.76 -7.02
N MET A 65 -7.40 -4.13 -6.75
CA MET A 65 -7.03 -2.85 -7.33
C MET A 65 -7.00 -2.82 -8.87
N PRO A 66 -6.42 -3.83 -9.57
CA PRO A 66 -6.35 -3.81 -11.04
C PRO A 66 -7.72 -3.87 -11.75
N PHE A 67 -8.75 -4.30 -11.04
CA PHE A 67 -10.12 -4.39 -11.57
C PHE A 67 -11.00 -3.19 -11.21
N GLY A 68 -10.47 -2.24 -10.44
CA GLY A 68 -11.26 -1.08 -9.98
C GLY A 68 -12.40 -1.46 -9.02
N GLU A 69 -12.29 -2.58 -8.32
CA GLU A 69 -13.30 -3.06 -7.37
C GLU A 69 -13.25 -2.27 -6.05
N HIS A 70 -13.45 -0.94 -6.15
CA HIS A 70 -13.25 0.01 -5.04
C HIS A 70 -14.04 -0.34 -3.79
N GLY A 71 -15.28 -0.84 -3.92
CA GLY A 71 -16.09 -1.28 -2.77
C GLY A 71 -15.40 -2.34 -1.95
N ARG A 72 -14.87 -3.39 -2.60
CA ARG A 72 -14.13 -4.47 -1.93
C ARG A 72 -12.82 -3.98 -1.31
N MET A 73 -12.11 -3.09 -2.02
CA MET A 73 -10.88 -2.48 -1.50
C MET A 73 -11.12 -1.73 -0.20
N VAL A 74 -12.20 -0.95 -0.12
CA VAL A 74 -12.60 -0.20 1.08
C VAL A 74 -13.00 -1.17 2.19
N GLU A 75 -13.86 -2.14 1.91
CA GLU A 75 -14.32 -3.16 2.87
C GLU A 75 -13.17 -3.86 3.59
N HIS A 76 -12.17 -4.32 2.83
CA HIS A 76 -11.02 -5.00 3.43
C HIS A 76 -10.20 -4.10 4.34
N ILE A 77 -9.97 -2.85 3.95
CA ILE A 77 -9.15 -1.92 4.73
C ILE A 77 -9.89 -1.38 5.95
N ASP A 78 -11.18 -1.08 5.82
CA ASP A 78 -12.02 -0.64 6.94
C ASP A 78 -12.14 -1.75 8.02
N ALA A 79 -12.12 -3.03 7.61
CA ALA A 79 -12.09 -4.14 8.54
C ALA A 79 -10.69 -4.37 9.16
N ALA A 80 -9.60 -4.00 8.48
CA ALA A 80 -8.24 -4.17 8.98
C ALA A 80 -7.83 -3.11 10.02
N GLU A 81 -8.34 -1.87 9.90
CA GLU A 81 -7.94 -0.75 10.76
C GLU A 81 -8.22 -0.98 12.25
N PRO A 82 -9.44 -1.38 12.68
CA PRO A 82 -9.71 -1.65 14.08
C PRO A 82 -8.88 -2.83 14.61
N LEU A 83 -8.59 -3.83 13.79
CA LEU A 83 -7.76 -4.98 14.18
C LEU A 83 -6.31 -4.55 14.44
N ALA A 84 -5.73 -3.72 13.56
CA ALA A 84 -4.36 -3.22 13.74
C ALA A 84 -4.25 -2.30 14.96
N THR A 85 -5.28 -1.49 15.21
CA THR A 85 -5.36 -0.62 16.39
C THR A 85 -5.47 -1.44 17.68
N ALA A 86 -6.34 -2.45 17.70
CA ALA A 86 -6.54 -3.30 18.88
C ALA A 86 -5.32 -4.18 19.20
N LEU A 87 -4.57 -4.58 18.16
CA LEU A 87 -3.34 -5.35 18.31
C LEU A 87 -2.15 -4.51 18.79
N ASP A 88 -2.27 -3.18 18.76
CA ASP A 88 -1.18 -2.21 18.99
C ASP A 88 0.04 -2.45 18.06
N ASP A 89 -0.23 -2.99 16.86
CA ASP A 89 0.81 -3.24 15.86
C ASP A 89 0.97 -2.00 14.97
N ARG A 90 1.89 -1.13 15.38
CA ARG A 90 2.16 0.15 14.71
C ARG A 90 2.58 -0.02 13.25
N SER A 91 3.35 -1.05 12.93
CA SER A 91 3.79 -1.32 11.55
C SER A 91 2.60 -1.68 10.66
N ARG A 92 1.73 -2.59 11.11
CA ARG A 92 0.51 -2.95 10.40
C ARG A 92 -0.47 -1.79 10.31
N LEU A 93 -0.61 -1.00 11.38
CA LEU A 93 -1.46 0.18 11.38
C LEU A 93 -0.99 1.21 10.34
N ALA A 94 0.31 1.54 10.28
CA ALA A 94 0.85 2.47 9.29
C ALA A 94 0.60 1.98 7.85
N ARG A 95 0.76 0.68 7.58
CA ARG A 95 0.45 0.07 6.27
C ARG A 95 -1.03 0.15 5.93
N VAL A 96 -1.91 -0.13 6.88
CA VAL A 96 -3.37 -0.01 6.69
C VAL A 96 -3.74 1.44 6.39
N LEU A 97 -3.17 2.41 7.11
CA LEU A 97 -3.39 3.85 6.87
C LEU A 97 -2.89 4.29 5.48
N ALA A 98 -1.77 3.74 4.99
CA ALA A 98 -1.31 3.99 3.63
C ALA A 98 -2.32 3.49 2.58
N HIS A 99 -2.88 2.31 2.77
CA HIS A 99 -3.93 1.79 1.89
C HIS A 99 -5.25 2.56 1.99
N MET A 100 -5.66 2.97 3.19
CA MET A 100 -6.85 3.79 3.43
C MET A 100 -6.70 5.15 2.76
N GLY A 101 -5.57 5.84 2.91
CA GLY A 101 -5.27 7.08 2.22
C GLY A 101 -5.31 6.93 0.69
N ALA A 102 -4.79 5.83 0.14
CA ALA A 102 -4.89 5.52 -1.28
C ALA A 102 -6.35 5.29 -1.72
N ASN A 103 -7.18 4.64 -0.91
CA ASN A 103 -8.62 4.47 -1.19
C ASN A 103 -9.35 5.82 -1.19
N PHE A 104 -9.05 6.71 -0.23
CA PHE A 104 -9.60 8.06 -0.21
C PHE A 104 -9.15 8.89 -1.42
N PHE A 105 -7.90 8.78 -1.85
CA PHE A 105 -7.39 9.43 -3.05
C PHE A 105 -8.19 9.00 -4.29
N ILE A 106 -8.40 7.70 -4.49
CA ILE A 106 -9.19 7.16 -5.60
C ILE A 106 -10.64 7.66 -5.53
N ALA A 107 -11.23 7.73 -4.33
CA ALA A 107 -12.57 8.24 -4.09
C ALA A 107 -12.68 9.78 -4.17
N ARG A 108 -11.58 10.48 -4.50
CA ARG A 108 -11.48 11.96 -4.55
C ARG A 108 -11.80 12.67 -3.23
N LYS A 109 -11.64 11.96 -2.10
CA LYS A 109 -11.77 12.51 -0.75
C LYS A 109 -10.40 12.99 -0.27
N HIS A 110 -9.89 14.05 -0.89
CA HIS A 110 -8.48 14.45 -0.75
C HIS A 110 -8.13 14.90 0.67
N ASP A 111 -9.00 15.61 1.38
CA ASP A 111 -8.76 16.01 2.77
C ASP A 111 -8.64 14.79 3.70
N ASN A 112 -9.52 13.79 3.51
CA ASN A 112 -9.45 12.53 4.23
C ASN A 112 -8.15 11.77 3.89
N ALA A 113 -7.73 11.79 2.64
CA ALA A 113 -6.49 11.15 2.21
C ALA A 113 -5.28 11.79 2.91
N ILE A 114 -5.19 13.14 2.93
CA ILE A 114 -4.10 13.87 3.61
C ILE A 114 -4.09 13.52 5.09
N ALA A 115 -5.20 13.72 5.81
CA ALA A 115 -5.28 13.46 7.24
C ALA A 115 -4.90 12.02 7.61
N THR A 116 -5.34 11.04 6.79
CA THR A 116 -5.04 9.62 7.02
C THR A 116 -3.56 9.31 6.77
N LEU A 117 -2.98 9.85 5.69
CA LEU A 117 -1.57 9.63 5.35
C LEU A 117 -0.63 10.31 6.34
N GLU A 118 -0.96 11.51 6.82
CA GLU A 118 -0.20 12.21 7.87
C GLU A 118 -0.26 11.45 9.21
N ARG A 119 -1.44 10.91 9.57
CA ARG A 119 -1.55 10.00 10.73
C ARG A 119 -0.65 8.77 10.54
N GLY A 120 -0.62 8.19 9.34
CA GLY A 120 0.25 7.07 8.99
C GLY A 120 1.73 7.42 9.16
N LEU A 121 2.17 8.60 8.67
CA LEU A 121 3.54 9.09 8.83
C LEU A 121 3.92 9.28 10.31
N ALA A 122 3.03 9.85 11.12
CA ALA A 122 3.27 9.99 12.55
C ALA A 122 3.43 8.62 13.26
N VAL A 123 2.68 7.59 12.82
CA VAL A 123 2.85 6.23 13.33
C VAL A 123 4.16 5.61 12.85
N ALA A 124 4.55 5.84 11.60
CA ALA A 124 5.76 5.26 10.99
C ALA A 124 7.06 5.92 11.51
N ALA A 125 7.03 7.19 11.88
CA ALA A 125 8.21 7.96 12.31
C ALA A 125 8.99 7.31 13.47
N ASP A 126 8.30 6.61 14.37
CA ASP A 126 8.92 5.95 15.53
C ASP A 126 9.43 4.54 15.21
N LEU A 127 9.20 4.04 13.98
CA LEU A 127 9.49 2.64 13.61
C LEU A 127 10.83 2.50 12.89
N ASP A 128 11.44 3.61 12.44
CA ASP A 128 12.63 3.60 11.56
C ASP A 128 12.44 2.69 10.32
N ASP A 129 11.17 2.59 9.84
CA ASP A 129 10.80 1.81 8.67
C ASP A 129 10.71 2.70 7.42
N PHE A 130 11.86 2.84 6.75
CA PHE A 130 11.97 3.64 5.53
C PHE A 130 10.96 3.21 4.43
N ARG A 131 10.50 1.96 4.43
CA ARG A 131 9.57 1.47 3.40
C ARG A 131 8.18 2.06 3.60
N LEU A 132 7.71 2.07 4.85
CA LEU A 132 6.43 2.66 5.22
C LEU A 132 6.44 4.17 4.99
N GLU A 133 7.49 4.85 5.44
CA GLU A 133 7.64 6.30 5.21
C GLU A 133 7.67 6.64 3.72
N THR A 134 8.45 5.89 2.93
CA THR A 134 8.54 6.08 1.48
C THR A 134 7.18 5.90 0.80
N GLU A 135 6.42 4.88 1.18
CA GLU A 135 5.09 4.65 0.62
C GLU A 135 4.11 5.76 1.00
N LEU A 136 4.07 6.15 2.26
CA LEU A 136 3.19 7.20 2.76
C LEU A 136 3.51 8.55 2.10
N ASN A 137 4.80 8.91 2.00
CA ASN A 137 5.25 10.12 1.30
C ASN A 137 4.88 10.09 -0.18
N PHE A 138 5.06 8.96 -0.85
CA PHE A 138 4.66 8.80 -2.24
C PHE A 138 3.16 9.03 -2.43
N ARG A 139 2.30 8.47 -1.56
CA ARG A 139 0.85 8.67 -1.62
C ARG A 139 0.45 10.12 -1.34
N LEU A 140 1.06 10.73 -0.33
CA LEU A 140 0.81 12.11 0.02
C LEU A 140 1.22 13.06 -1.11
N ALA A 141 2.34 12.79 -1.78
CA ALA A 141 2.78 13.54 -2.96
C ALA A 141 1.76 13.51 -4.10
N GLN A 142 1.16 12.33 -4.37
CA GLN A 142 0.10 12.19 -5.38
C GLN A 142 -1.12 13.06 -5.05
N VAL A 143 -1.54 13.10 -3.78
CA VAL A 143 -2.67 13.93 -3.33
C VAL A 143 -2.35 15.41 -3.53
N HIS A 144 -1.17 15.87 -3.09
CA HIS A 144 -0.74 17.26 -3.26
C HIS A 144 -0.64 17.68 -4.73
N HIS A 145 -0.15 16.79 -5.60
CA HIS A 145 -0.13 17.05 -7.06
C HIS A 145 -1.54 17.31 -7.60
N VAL A 146 -2.51 16.45 -7.29
CA VAL A 146 -3.89 16.58 -7.79
C VAL A 146 -4.58 17.84 -7.26
N LEU A 147 -4.20 18.30 -6.07
CA LEU A 147 -4.69 19.55 -5.47
C LEU A 147 -3.96 20.79 -6.00
N GLY A 148 -2.98 20.66 -6.92
CA GLY A 148 -2.21 21.78 -7.46
C GLY A 148 -1.11 22.29 -6.50
N ASN A 149 -0.88 21.65 -5.37
CA ASN A 149 0.22 21.98 -4.46
C ASN A 149 1.52 21.34 -4.93
N TYR A 150 1.97 21.78 -6.12
CA TYR A 150 3.13 21.19 -6.78
C TYR A 150 4.44 21.32 -5.99
N PRO A 151 4.73 22.44 -5.30
CA PRO A 151 5.97 22.52 -4.50
C PRO A 151 6.05 21.43 -3.42
N ARG A 152 4.94 21.16 -2.75
CA ARG A 152 4.88 20.08 -1.74
C ARG A 152 4.99 18.70 -2.37
N ALA A 153 4.32 18.49 -3.50
CA ALA A 153 4.40 17.23 -4.25
C ALA A 153 5.82 16.93 -4.71
N LEU A 154 6.51 17.94 -5.28
CA LEU A 154 7.91 17.83 -5.74
C LEU A 154 8.84 17.45 -4.59
N HIS A 155 8.73 18.12 -3.44
CA HIS A 155 9.54 17.82 -2.27
C HIS A 155 9.36 16.38 -1.77
N LEU A 156 8.10 15.91 -1.67
CA LEU A 156 7.80 14.54 -1.23
C LEU A 156 8.27 13.47 -2.23
N HIS A 157 8.14 13.73 -3.54
CA HIS A 157 8.66 12.83 -4.57
C HIS A 157 10.20 12.78 -4.54
N GLU A 158 10.85 13.91 -4.30
CA GLU A 158 12.30 13.97 -4.15
C GLU A 158 12.78 13.13 -2.99
N GLN A 159 12.22 13.31 -1.80
CA GLN A 159 12.50 12.47 -0.63
C GLN A 159 12.30 10.98 -0.93
N THR A 160 11.23 10.63 -1.65
CA THR A 160 10.95 9.25 -2.05
C THR A 160 12.03 8.70 -2.97
N ILE A 161 12.50 9.48 -3.96
CA ILE A 161 13.50 9.07 -4.95
C ILE A 161 14.88 8.94 -4.31
N GLU A 162 15.26 9.85 -3.41
CA GLU A 162 16.56 9.86 -2.71
C GLU A 162 16.78 8.59 -1.88
N VAL A 163 15.73 8.05 -1.28
CA VAL A 163 15.80 6.81 -0.50
C VAL A 163 15.86 5.56 -1.40
N LEU A 164 15.31 5.65 -2.63
CA LEU A 164 15.19 4.55 -3.57
C LEU A 164 16.38 4.50 -4.53
N THR A 165 17.57 4.24 -4.01
CA THR A 165 18.83 4.11 -4.77
C THR A 165 19.38 2.69 -4.73
N GLY A 166 20.32 2.37 -5.64
CA GLY A 166 20.93 1.05 -5.74
C GLY A 166 19.89 -0.05 -5.97
N GLU A 167 19.96 -1.15 -5.23
CA GLU A 167 19.00 -2.26 -5.34
C GLU A 167 17.57 -1.89 -4.94
N ARG A 168 17.39 -0.82 -4.16
CA ARG A 168 16.06 -0.35 -3.73
C ARG A 168 15.22 0.20 -4.88
N VAL A 169 15.86 0.61 -5.99
CA VAL A 169 15.16 1.07 -7.22
C VAL A 169 14.22 0.00 -7.77
N TYR A 170 14.58 -1.27 -7.62
CA TYR A 170 13.81 -2.42 -8.12
C TYR A 170 12.73 -2.89 -7.14
N ARG A 171 12.48 -2.18 -6.04
CA ARG A 171 11.45 -2.57 -5.08
C ARG A 171 10.11 -1.92 -5.39
N ALA A 172 9.08 -2.77 -5.43
CA ALA A 172 7.69 -2.35 -5.39
C ALA A 172 7.19 -2.43 -3.93
N PHE A 173 6.55 -1.39 -3.42
CA PHE A 173 6.00 -1.38 -2.06
C PHE A 173 4.52 -1.70 -2.07
N THR A 174 3.77 -1.16 -3.01
CA THR A 174 2.34 -1.44 -3.19
C THR A 174 2.02 -1.68 -4.65
N GLY A 175 1.62 -2.90 -4.96
CA GLY A 175 1.26 -3.29 -6.32
C GLY A 175 2.47 -3.62 -7.20
N PRO A 176 2.25 -3.81 -8.51
CA PRO A 176 3.26 -4.35 -9.43
C PRO A 176 4.28 -3.32 -9.92
N ASN A 177 4.08 -2.05 -9.62
CA ASN A 177 4.88 -0.96 -10.17
C ASN A 177 6.10 -0.66 -9.27
N LEU A 178 7.24 -0.41 -9.90
CA LEU A 178 8.43 0.06 -9.19
C LEU A 178 8.20 1.47 -8.66
N THR A 179 8.20 1.62 -7.36
CA THR A 179 7.88 2.90 -6.69
C THR A 179 8.83 4.02 -7.14
N ALA A 180 10.10 3.72 -7.36
CA ALA A 180 11.08 4.69 -7.87
C ALA A 180 10.70 5.25 -9.25
N VAL A 181 10.27 4.38 -10.16
CA VAL A 181 9.86 4.79 -11.53
C VAL A 181 8.58 5.63 -11.47
N VAL A 182 7.58 5.16 -10.71
CA VAL A 182 6.30 5.89 -10.63
C VAL A 182 6.47 7.23 -9.93
N SER A 183 7.36 7.34 -8.92
CA SER A 183 7.67 8.63 -8.27
C SER A 183 8.33 9.61 -9.24
N ARG A 184 9.26 9.14 -10.10
CA ARG A 184 9.84 9.99 -11.15
C ARG A 184 8.78 10.46 -12.14
N CYS A 185 7.89 9.59 -12.59
CA CYS A 185 6.79 9.97 -13.48
C CYS A 185 5.91 11.08 -12.87
N TRP A 186 5.57 10.97 -11.59
CA TRP A 186 4.79 12.00 -10.89
C TRP A 186 5.58 13.28 -10.67
N ARG A 187 6.89 13.19 -10.39
CA ARG A 187 7.77 14.34 -10.29
C ARG A 187 7.83 15.10 -11.62
N VAL A 188 8.04 14.40 -12.74
CA VAL A 188 8.02 14.99 -14.09
C VAL A 188 6.70 15.72 -14.33
N ARG A 189 5.56 15.11 -14.04
CA ARG A 189 4.25 15.76 -14.17
C ARG A 189 4.16 17.04 -13.34
N SER A 190 4.60 17.03 -12.10
CA SER A 190 4.57 18.21 -11.23
C SER A 190 5.49 19.32 -11.74
N LEU A 191 6.68 18.98 -12.28
CA LEU A 191 7.60 19.93 -12.90
C LEU A 191 6.98 20.58 -14.15
N VAL A 192 6.30 19.81 -14.98
CA VAL A 192 5.59 20.30 -16.17
C VAL A 192 4.50 21.31 -15.77
N GLU A 193 3.70 21.01 -14.75
CA GLU A 193 2.66 21.93 -14.24
C GLU A 193 3.26 23.24 -13.69
N CYS A 194 4.51 23.19 -13.19
CA CYS A 194 5.26 24.38 -12.75
C CYS A 194 5.96 25.12 -13.91
N GLY A 195 5.89 24.64 -15.15
CA GLY A 195 6.62 25.21 -16.31
C GLY A 195 8.13 24.90 -16.30
N MET A 196 8.61 23.99 -15.47
CA MET A 196 10.02 23.62 -15.33
C MET A 196 10.42 22.54 -16.35
N PHE A 197 10.22 22.81 -17.64
CA PHE A 197 10.33 21.80 -18.71
C PHE A 197 11.73 21.22 -18.87
N VAL A 198 12.79 22.03 -18.68
CA VAL A 198 14.18 21.57 -18.79
C VAL A 198 14.50 20.54 -17.72
N GLU A 199 14.08 20.80 -16.48
CA GLU A 199 14.28 19.88 -15.38
C GLU A 199 13.41 18.62 -15.55
N ALA A 200 12.17 18.79 -16.00
CA ALA A 200 11.29 17.67 -16.30
C ALA A 200 11.91 16.71 -17.33
N GLY A 201 12.54 17.24 -18.39
CA GLY A 201 13.28 16.45 -19.37
C GLY A 201 14.44 15.68 -18.75
N ARG A 202 15.26 16.32 -17.91
CA ARG A 202 16.38 15.67 -17.23
C ARG A 202 15.93 14.52 -16.33
N VAL A 203 14.85 14.72 -15.53
CA VAL A 203 14.32 13.68 -14.64
C VAL A 203 13.69 12.51 -15.42
N ALA A 204 13.17 12.76 -16.62
CA ALA A 204 12.59 11.72 -17.45
C ALA A 204 13.66 10.80 -18.10
N GLU A 205 14.90 11.26 -18.22
CA GLU A 205 16.04 10.49 -18.78
C GLU A 205 16.73 9.61 -17.71
N GLU A 206 16.53 9.90 -16.42
CA GLU A 206 17.05 9.12 -15.29
C GLU A 206 16.28 7.80 -15.05
#